data_8dd70152bc7e1bca19be283b3c14db84
#
_entry.id   8dd70152bc7e1bca19be283b3c14db84
#
_cell.length_a   1.000
_cell.length_b   1.000
_cell.length_c   1.000
_cell.angle_alpha   90.00
_cell.angle_beta   90.00
_cell.angle_gamma   90.00
#
_symmetry.space_group_name_H-M   'P 1'
#
loop_
_entity.id
_entity.type
_entity.pdbx_description
1 polymer ?
#
loop_
_entity_poly.entity_id
_entity_poly.type
_entity_poly.pdbx_seq_one_letter_code
_entity_poly.pdbx_strand_id
1 'polypeptide(L)'
;QLIVQASLQESGGRPITRRLVQPVWPAEQLPGLRGLFDGKETNGDGPAEFEVLLANQQGQKLAVDNLKVRLIRERRDYYWNYSDNDGWSYHYNEKFLNLDEQTVNIKAGDTAKVSFQVEWGPYRVEVEDPQTGLISSQRFWAGYQAQDNTEGGAVRPDQVKLALDKPAYGDGDTANVTVT
;
A
#
# COMPACT_ATOMS: atom_id res chain seq x y z
N GLN A 1 19.33 -1.24 -1.94
CA GLN A 1 20.23 -0.14 -1.64
C GLN A 1 21.37 -0.66 -0.75
N LEU A 2 22.64 -0.47 -1.19
CA LEU A 2 23.83 -0.76 -0.38
C LEU A 2 24.25 0.52 0.35
N ILE A 3 24.42 0.42 1.65
CA ILE A 3 24.92 1.51 2.49
C ILE A 3 26.25 1.06 3.06
N VAL A 4 27.31 1.77 2.74
CA VAL A 4 28.65 1.56 3.31
C VAL A 4 28.97 2.74 4.20
N GLN A 5 29.28 2.47 5.46
CA GLN A 5 29.69 3.48 6.44
C GLN A 5 31.07 3.13 6.98
N ALA A 6 31.98 4.08 6.91
CA ALA A 6 33.32 3.97 7.47
C ALA A 6 33.55 5.09 8.48
N SER A 7 34.08 4.74 9.65
CA SER A 7 34.41 5.69 10.72
C SER A 7 35.89 5.57 11.04
N LEU A 8 36.61 6.70 11.04
CA LEU A 8 37.97 6.82 11.51
C LEU A 8 37.94 7.52 12.85
N GLN A 9 38.54 6.90 13.86
CA GLN A 9 38.66 7.46 15.21
C GLN A 9 40.12 7.62 15.57
N GLU A 10 40.51 8.84 15.87
CA GLU A 10 41.81 9.13 16.49
C GLU A 10 41.76 8.98 18.00
N SER A 11 42.89 8.65 18.63
CA SER A 11 42.98 8.56 20.08
C SER A 11 42.69 9.92 20.70
N GLY A 12 41.56 10.05 21.41
CA GLY A 12 41.09 11.29 22.02
C GLY A 12 40.36 12.27 21.09
N GLY A 13 40.18 11.93 19.80
CA GLY A 13 39.49 12.76 18.82
C GLY A 13 38.01 12.36 18.59
N ARG A 14 37.26 13.23 17.90
CA ARG A 14 35.90 12.90 17.43
C ARG A 14 35.98 11.98 16.24
N PRO A 15 35.12 10.96 16.13
CA PRO A 15 35.08 10.09 14.96
C PRO A 15 34.65 10.88 13.71
N ILE A 16 35.38 10.69 12.61
CA ILE A 16 35.00 11.17 11.29
C ILE A 16 34.31 10.03 10.56
N THR A 17 33.03 10.20 10.27
CA THR A 17 32.24 9.18 9.58
C THR A 17 31.95 9.62 8.14
N ARG A 18 32.15 8.70 7.20
CA ARG A 18 31.73 8.82 5.80
C ARG A 18 30.72 7.76 5.47
N ARG A 19 29.71 8.14 4.71
CA ARG A 19 28.63 7.25 4.26
C ARG A 19 28.55 7.29 2.73
N LEU A 20 28.60 6.12 2.12
CA LEU A 20 28.32 5.89 0.71
C LEU A 20 26.97 5.17 0.59
N VAL A 21 26.12 5.67 -0.27
CA VAL A 21 24.83 5.03 -0.60
C VAL A 21 24.86 4.69 -2.08
N GLN A 22 24.72 3.40 -2.39
CA GLN A 22 24.74 2.88 -3.75
C GLN A 22 23.42 2.19 -4.04
N PRO A 23 22.65 2.59 -5.10
CA PRO A 23 21.54 1.79 -5.59
C PRO A 23 22.05 0.41 -6.04
N VAL A 24 21.35 -0.62 -5.66
CA VAL A 24 21.63 -1.99 -6.11
C VAL A 24 20.34 -2.56 -6.67
N TRP A 25 20.42 -3.05 -7.89
CA TRP A 25 19.33 -3.79 -8.51
C TRP A 25 19.47 -5.26 -8.15
N PRO A 26 18.39 -5.94 -7.75
CA PRO A 26 18.42 -7.34 -7.37
C PRO A 26 18.59 -8.29 -8.58
N ALA A 27 18.29 -7.82 -9.78
CA ALA A 27 18.41 -8.55 -11.03
C ALA A 27 18.73 -7.63 -12.19
N GLU A 28 18.94 -8.18 -13.38
CA GLU A 28 19.20 -7.42 -14.60
C GLU A 28 17.98 -6.65 -15.09
N GLN A 29 16.78 -7.12 -14.76
CA GLN A 29 15.50 -6.53 -15.11
C GLN A 29 14.54 -6.53 -13.92
N LEU A 30 13.62 -5.57 -13.89
CA LEU A 30 12.58 -5.43 -12.87
C LEU A 30 11.26 -5.00 -13.52
N PRO A 31 10.13 -5.55 -13.06
CA PRO A 31 8.83 -5.03 -13.45
C PRO A 31 8.61 -3.65 -12.82
N GLY A 32 8.07 -2.73 -13.59
CA GLY A 32 7.69 -1.38 -13.18
C GLY A 32 6.17 -1.25 -13.11
N LEU A 33 5.69 -0.48 -12.15
CA LEU A 33 4.27 -0.28 -11.89
C LEU A 33 4.01 1.17 -11.47
N ARG A 34 2.98 1.78 -12.04
CA ARG A 34 2.52 3.12 -11.69
C ARG A 34 1.00 3.20 -11.75
N GLY A 35 0.35 3.70 -10.69
CA GLY A 35 -1.07 4.10 -10.73
C GLY A 35 -1.27 5.30 -11.65
N LEU A 36 -2.36 5.31 -12.42
CA LEU A 36 -2.77 6.42 -13.29
C LEU A 36 -3.79 7.34 -12.58
N PHE A 37 -3.57 7.57 -11.28
CA PHE A 37 -4.35 8.43 -10.42
C PHE A 37 -3.42 9.24 -9.51
N ASP A 38 -3.90 10.32 -8.93
CA ASP A 38 -3.10 11.21 -8.11
C ASP A 38 -2.85 10.60 -6.72
N GLY A 39 -1.58 10.61 -6.32
CA GLY A 39 -1.18 10.12 -5.01
C GLY A 39 -1.35 8.61 -4.82
N LYS A 40 -2.07 8.23 -3.77
CA LYS A 40 -2.33 6.83 -3.40
C LYS A 40 -3.82 6.48 -3.34
N GLU A 41 -4.67 7.36 -3.83
CA GLU A 41 -6.13 7.22 -3.78
C GLU A 41 -6.71 7.24 -5.18
N THR A 42 -7.70 6.39 -5.43
CA THR A 42 -8.52 6.39 -6.63
C THR A 42 -9.99 6.54 -6.23
N ASN A 43 -10.88 6.76 -7.20
CA ASN A 43 -12.31 6.77 -6.92
C ASN A 43 -12.75 5.43 -6.33
N GLY A 44 -13.66 5.46 -5.36
CA GLY A 44 -14.35 4.27 -4.89
C GLY A 44 -15.35 3.80 -5.94
N ASP A 45 -15.61 2.49 -5.98
CA ASP A 45 -16.59 1.87 -6.89
C ASP A 45 -16.37 2.22 -8.37
N GLY A 46 -15.22 1.81 -8.92
CA GLY A 46 -14.89 2.09 -10.30
C GLY A 46 -13.57 1.47 -10.76
N PRO A 47 -13.10 1.85 -11.97
CA PRO A 47 -11.85 1.35 -12.49
C PRO A 47 -10.64 2.02 -11.81
N ALA A 48 -9.71 1.22 -11.33
CA ALA A 48 -8.36 1.64 -10.96
C ALA A 48 -7.40 1.27 -12.09
N GLU A 49 -6.79 2.27 -12.70
CA GLU A 49 -5.93 2.10 -13.86
C GLU A 49 -4.46 2.19 -13.49
N PHE A 50 -3.66 1.32 -14.11
CA PHE A 50 -2.23 1.25 -13.88
C PHE A 50 -1.47 1.14 -15.19
N GLU A 51 -0.27 1.69 -15.20
CA GLU A 51 0.69 1.47 -16.26
C GLU A 51 1.79 0.53 -15.77
N VAL A 52 2.11 -0.48 -16.57
CA VAL A 52 3.09 -1.51 -16.24
C VAL A 52 4.13 -1.65 -17.36
N LEU A 53 5.34 -2.03 -16.99
CA LEU A 53 6.47 -2.23 -17.89
C LEU A 53 7.48 -3.22 -17.31
N LEU A 54 8.41 -3.67 -18.14
CA LEU A 54 9.64 -4.31 -17.71
C LEU A 54 10.82 -3.42 -18.10
N ALA A 55 11.77 -3.18 -17.21
CA ALA A 55 12.93 -2.35 -17.48
C ALA A 55 14.23 -2.95 -16.96
N ASN A 56 15.34 -2.66 -17.65
CA ASN A 56 16.69 -2.99 -17.19
C ASN A 56 17.30 -1.87 -16.32
N GLN A 57 18.51 -2.12 -15.83
CA GLN A 57 19.24 -1.18 -14.97
C GLN A 57 19.55 0.18 -15.64
N GLN A 58 19.58 0.23 -16.97
CA GLN A 58 19.79 1.45 -17.76
C GLN A 58 18.50 2.22 -18.02
N GLY A 59 17.35 1.73 -17.51
CA GLY A 59 16.04 2.33 -17.71
C GLY A 59 15.43 2.07 -19.08
N GLN A 60 16.00 1.14 -19.86
CA GLN A 60 15.43 0.72 -21.13
C GLN A 60 14.24 -0.20 -20.90
N LYS A 61 13.13 0.08 -21.57
CA LYS A 61 11.92 -0.76 -21.51
C LYS A 61 12.13 -2.01 -22.38
N LEU A 62 11.98 -3.15 -21.76
CA LEU A 62 12.18 -4.46 -22.38
C LEU A 62 10.86 -5.05 -22.88
N ALA A 63 10.94 -5.90 -23.90
CA ALA A 63 9.83 -6.74 -24.30
C ALA A 63 9.58 -7.83 -23.24
N VAL A 64 8.33 -8.14 -22.98
CA VAL A 64 7.96 -9.23 -22.08
C VAL A 64 6.64 -9.84 -22.53
N ASP A 65 6.59 -11.17 -22.55
CA ASP A 65 5.36 -11.92 -22.74
C ASP A 65 4.88 -12.46 -21.39
N ASN A 66 3.55 -12.42 -21.22
CA ASN A 66 2.88 -12.94 -20.03
C ASN A 66 3.31 -12.26 -18.71
N LEU A 67 3.56 -10.95 -18.72
CA LEU A 67 3.72 -10.18 -17.49
C LEU A 67 2.43 -10.27 -16.67
N LYS A 68 2.51 -10.80 -15.46
CA LYS A 68 1.34 -11.01 -14.59
C LYS A 68 1.08 -9.79 -13.74
N VAL A 69 -0.17 -9.37 -13.68
CA VAL A 69 -0.62 -8.25 -12.85
C VAL A 69 -1.78 -8.73 -11.99
N ARG A 70 -1.63 -8.65 -10.67
CA ARG A 70 -2.62 -9.12 -9.69
C ARG A 70 -3.17 -7.97 -8.87
N LEU A 71 -4.49 -7.98 -8.65
CA LEU A 71 -5.16 -7.14 -7.69
C LEU A 71 -5.40 -7.90 -6.38
N ILE A 72 -4.89 -7.38 -5.29
CA ILE A 72 -5.01 -7.97 -3.96
C ILE A 72 -5.75 -6.99 -3.06
N ARG A 73 -6.84 -7.43 -2.42
CA ARG A 73 -7.50 -6.67 -1.37
C ARG A 73 -6.81 -6.95 -0.04
N GLU A 74 -6.35 -5.90 0.62
CA GLU A 74 -5.77 -5.98 1.96
C GLU A 74 -6.88 -5.71 2.97
N ARG A 75 -7.27 -6.73 3.73
CA ARG A 75 -8.30 -6.62 4.76
C ARG A 75 -7.68 -6.78 6.13
N ARG A 76 -8.01 -5.88 7.03
CA ARG A 76 -7.66 -6.00 8.44
C ARG A 76 -8.90 -6.24 9.25
N ASP A 77 -8.95 -7.38 9.93
CA ASP A 77 -9.98 -7.71 10.90
C ASP A 77 -9.43 -7.38 12.28
N TYR A 78 -9.97 -6.33 12.89
CA TYR A 78 -9.52 -5.82 14.18
C TYR A 78 -10.31 -6.46 15.32
N TYR A 79 -9.61 -6.74 16.44
CA TYR A 79 -10.24 -7.27 17.65
C TYR A 79 -9.52 -6.81 18.91
N TRP A 80 -10.24 -6.73 20.00
CA TRP A 80 -9.68 -6.47 21.31
C TRP A 80 -9.43 -7.79 22.04
N ASN A 81 -8.30 -7.86 22.72
CA ASN A 81 -7.94 -8.97 23.59
C ASN A 81 -7.64 -8.43 25.00
N TYR A 82 -8.08 -9.15 26.01
CA TYR A 82 -7.82 -8.84 27.42
C TYR A 82 -6.81 -9.81 28.00
N SER A 83 -5.80 -9.28 28.70
CA SER A 83 -4.90 -10.06 29.53
C SER A 83 -4.83 -9.47 30.94
N ASP A 84 -4.62 -10.33 31.95
CA ASP A 84 -4.56 -9.89 33.34
C ASP A 84 -3.35 -8.99 33.63
N ASN A 85 -2.29 -9.07 32.84
CA ASN A 85 -1.07 -8.30 33.00
C ASN A 85 -1.12 -6.93 32.31
N ASP A 86 -1.70 -6.88 31.09
CA ASP A 86 -1.62 -5.71 30.20
C ASP A 86 -3.00 -5.03 30.00
N GLY A 87 -4.08 -5.64 30.53
CA GLY A 87 -5.44 -5.17 30.31
C GLY A 87 -5.92 -5.38 28.87
N TRP A 88 -6.74 -4.46 28.37
CA TRP A 88 -7.22 -4.49 27.00
C TRP A 88 -6.15 -4.06 26.01
N SER A 89 -5.83 -4.93 25.05
CA SER A 89 -4.90 -4.68 23.93
C SER A 89 -5.60 -4.86 22.59
N TYR A 90 -5.22 -4.02 21.64
CA TYR A 90 -5.80 -3.97 20.30
C TYR A 90 -4.93 -4.75 19.31
N HIS A 91 -5.55 -5.70 18.61
CA HIS A 91 -4.90 -6.56 17.65
C HIS A 91 -5.61 -6.55 16.31
N TYR A 92 -4.93 -6.98 15.26
CA TYR A 92 -5.55 -7.20 13.96
C TYR A 92 -4.97 -8.43 13.29
N ASN A 93 -5.81 -9.06 12.48
CA ASN A 93 -5.39 -10.10 11.52
C ASN A 93 -5.41 -9.49 10.12
N GLU A 94 -4.31 -9.59 9.40
CA GLU A 94 -4.26 -9.21 7.99
C GLU A 94 -4.69 -10.38 7.12
N LYS A 95 -5.61 -10.12 6.18
CA LYS A 95 -6.04 -11.06 5.16
C LYS A 95 -5.74 -10.45 3.79
N PHE A 96 -5.11 -11.22 2.95
CA PHE A 96 -4.80 -10.85 1.57
C PHE A 96 -5.67 -11.70 0.64
N LEU A 97 -6.61 -11.05 -0.04
CA LEU A 97 -7.53 -11.70 -0.96
C LEU A 97 -7.11 -11.37 -2.39
N ASN A 98 -6.65 -12.38 -3.12
CA ASN A 98 -6.40 -12.25 -4.55
C ASN A 98 -7.75 -12.16 -5.27
N LEU A 99 -8.07 -10.99 -5.84
CA LEU A 99 -9.38 -10.72 -6.44
C LEU A 99 -9.37 -10.95 -7.95
N ASP A 100 -8.30 -10.54 -8.62
CA ASP A 100 -8.21 -10.59 -10.08
C ASP A 100 -6.75 -10.72 -10.53
N GLU A 101 -6.53 -11.36 -11.67
CA GLU A 101 -5.22 -11.49 -12.30
C GLU A 101 -5.36 -11.26 -13.80
N GLN A 102 -4.53 -10.40 -14.35
CA GLN A 102 -4.42 -10.13 -15.77
C GLN A 102 -3.02 -10.44 -16.26
N THR A 103 -2.91 -10.85 -17.51
CA THR A 103 -1.64 -11.12 -18.17
C THR A 103 -1.51 -10.21 -19.39
N VAL A 104 -0.38 -9.53 -19.52
CA VAL A 104 -0.13 -8.60 -20.62
C VAL A 104 1.17 -8.90 -21.33
N ASN A 105 1.17 -8.66 -22.66
CA ASN A 105 2.37 -8.72 -23.49
C ASN A 105 2.81 -7.30 -23.85
N ILE A 106 4.08 -6.98 -23.67
CA ILE A 106 4.62 -5.64 -23.89
C ILE A 106 5.78 -5.73 -24.88
N LYS A 107 5.80 -4.87 -25.89
CA LYS A 107 6.90 -4.74 -26.84
C LYS A 107 8.04 -3.91 -26.24
N ALA A 108 9.25 -4.10 -26.73
CA ALA A 108 10.39 -3.28 -26.32
C ALA A 108 10.11 -1.80 -26.62
N GLY A 109 10.39 -0.94 -25.63
CA GLY A 109 10.14 0.49 -25.69
C GLY A 109 8.75 0.92 -25.23
N ASP A 110 7.79 0.00 -25.10
CA ASP A 110 6.39 0.29 -24.75
C ASP A 110 6.09 0.08 -23.27
N THR A 111 4.85 0.40 -22.91
CA THR A 111 4.19 0.09 -21.64
C THR A 111 2.82 -0.52 -21.92
N ALA A 112 2.23 -1.20 -20.97
CA ALA A 112 0.84 -1.64 -21.05
C ALA A 112 0.00 -0.97 -19.97
N LYS A 113 -1.29 -0.75 -20.29
CA LYS A 113 -2.29 -0.31 -19.31
C LYS A 113 -3.13 -1.50 -18.89
N VAL A 114 -3.37 -1.60 -17.59
CA VAL A 114 -4.28 -2.56 -16.97
C VAL A 114 -5.29 -1.80 -16.13
N SER A 115 -6.49 -2.33 -16.03
CA SER A 115 -7.59 -1.73 -15.27
C SER A 115 -8.28 -2.80 -14.46
N PHE A 116 -8.52 -2.52 -13.19
CA PHE A 116 -9.23 -3.38 -12.27
C PHE A 116 -10.46 -2.67 -11.73
N GLN A 117 -11.59 -3.36 -11.66
CA GLN A 117 -12.76 -2.85 -10.94
C GLN A 117 -12.51 -2.99 -9.44
N VAL A 118 -12.66 -1.89 -8.72
CA VAL A 118 -12.45 -1.85 -7.27
C VAL A 118 -13.67 -1.27 -6.57
N GLU A 119 -13.94 -1.77 -5.38
CA GLU A 119 -14.86 -1.20 -4.39
C GLU A 119 -14.08 -0.41 -3.35
N TRP A 120 -14.76 0.28 -2.48
CA TRP A 120 -14.12 1.02 -1.37
C TRP A 120 -13.20 0.13 -0.53
N GLY A 121 -12.00 0.62 -0.26
CA GLY A 121 -11.07 -0.03 0.65
C GLY A 121 -9.61 -0.06 0.20
N PRO A 122 -8.75 -0.73 0.99
CA PRO A 122 -7.33 -0.85 0.74
C PRO A 122 -7.00 -1.99 -0.21
N TYR A 123 -6.10 -1.70 -1.15
CA TYR A 123 -5.64 -2.64 -2.16
C TYR A 123 -4.13 -2.57 -2.36
N ARG A 124 -3.62 -3.63 -2.96
CA ARG A 124 -2.28 -3.71 -3.50
C ARG A 124 -2.34 -4.31 -4.91
N VAL A 125 -1.66 -3.66 -5.87
CA VAL A 125 -1.38 -4.26 -7.17
C VAL A 125 0.04 -4.79 -7.15
N GLU A 126 0.23 -6.00 -7.68
CA GLU A 126 1.51 -6.64 -7.87
C GLU A 126 1.74 -6.93 -9.35
N VAL A 127 2.96 -6.66 -9.81
CA VAL A 127 3.42 -7.02 -11.15
C VAL A 127 4.59 -7.99 -11.01
N GLU A 128 4.46 -9.17 -11.58
CA GLU A 128 5.46 -10.24 -11.52
C GLU A 128 6.10 -10.45 -12.89
N ASP A 129 7.43 -10.38 -12.93
CA ASP A 129 8.22 -10.80 -14.08
C ASP A 129 8.21 -12.33 -14.17
N PRO A 130 7.67 -12.94 -15.26
CA PRO A 130 7.56 -14.38 -15.40
C PRO A 130 8.91 -15.11 -15.52
N GLN A 131 9.99 -14.40 -15.86
CA GLN A 131 11.32 -14.99 -16.02
C GLN A 131 12.09 -15.04 -14.70
N THR A 132 12.02 -13.98 -13.91
CA THR A 132 12.80 -13.86 -12.67
C THR A 132 11.97 -14.16 -11.42
N GLY A 133 10.64 -14.13 -11.51
CA GLY A 133 9.73 -14.22 -10.38
C GLY A 133 9.78 -12.98 -9.47
N LEU A 134 10.46 -11.91 -9.88
CA LEU A 134 10.51 -10.67 -9.10
C LEU A 134 9.21 -9.92 -9.21
N ILE A 135 8.81 -9.35 -8.08
CA ILE A 135 7.53 -8.65 -7.93
C ILE A 135 7.78 -7.19 -7.56
N SER A 136 7.15 -6.28 -8.29
CA SER A 136 6.94 -4.90 -7.87
C SER A 136 5.50 -4.71 -7.41
N SER A 137 5.30 -3.96 -6.35
CA SER A 137 3.97 -3.74 -5.80
C SER A 137 3.71 -2.27 -5.44
N GLN A 138 2.46 -1.86 -5.55
CA GLN A 138 1.97 -0.54 -5.12
C GLN A 138 0.69 -0.73 -4.33
N ARG A 139 0.66 -0.15 -3.11
CA ARG A 139 -0.54 -0.04 -2.30
C ARG A 139 -1.30 1.22 -2.68
N PHE A 140 -2.61 1.12 -2.70
CA PHE A 140 -3.50 2.24 -2.93
C PHE A 140 -4.82 2.05 -2.16
N TRP A 141 -5.58 3.14 -2.06
CA TRP A 141 -6.91 3.15 -1.47
C TRP A 141 -7.94 3.47 -2.55
N ALA A 142 -8.98 2.68 -2.67
CA ALA A 142 -10.13 3.01 -3.49
C ALA A 142 -11.17 3.75 -2.64
N GLY A 143 -11.55 4.97 -3.09
CA GLY A 143 -12.38 5.88 -2.34
C GLY A 143 -11.60 6.78 -1.39
N TYR A 144 -12.33 7.65 -0.68
CA TYR A 144 -11.75 8.59 0.28
C TYR A 144 -11.38 7.84 1.57
N GLN A 145 -10.11 7.86 1.91
CA GLN A 145 -9.67 7.45 3.23
C GLN A 145 -10.00 8.58 4.20
N ALA A 146 -11.16 8.48 4.88
CA ALA A 146 -11.38 9.35 6.02
C ALA A 146 -10.19 9.17 6.97
N GLN A 147 -9.56 10.28 7.37
CA GLN A 147 -8.58 10.28 8.46
C GLN A 147 -9.33 9.94 9.76
N ASP A 148 -9.73 8.69 9.87
CA ASP A 148 -10.20 8.17 11.15
C ASP A 148 -8.95 8.04 12.02
N ASN A 149 -8.75 9.03 12.89
CA ASN A 149 -7.73 9.02 13.95
C ASN A 149 -8.01 7.93 14.99
N THR A 150 -9.00 7.10 14.75
CA THR A 150 -9.32 5.92 15.54
C THR A 150 -8.70 4.69 14.86
N GLU A 151 -7.62 4.22 15.41
CA GLU A 151 -7.00 2.95 15.03
C GLU A 151 -8.09 1.87 14.91
N GLY A 152 -8.50 1.59 13.66
CA GLY A 152 -9.21 0.39 13.29
C GLY A 152 -10.70 0.25 13.59
N GLY A 153 -11.42 1.27 13.95
CA GLY A 153 -12.91 1.24 13.99
C GLY A 153 -13.56 0.28 15.00
N ALA A 154 -12.81 -0.58 15.68
CA ALA A 154 -13.35 -1.45 16.72
C ALA A 154 -13.45 -0.69 18.07
N VAL A 155 -14.67 -0.50 18.54
CA VAL A 155 -14.91 0.10 19.87
C VAL A 155 -14.38 -0.83 20.95
N ARG A 156 -13.65 -0.29 21.95
CA ARG A 156 -13.27 -1.08 23.13
C ARG A 156 -14.52 -1.64 23.80
N PRO A 157 -14.48 -2.90 24.27
CA PRO A 157 -15.65 -3.54 24.89
C PRO A 157 -16.21 -2.83 26.13
N ASP A 158 -15.40 -1.98 26.76
CA ASP A 158 -15.75 -1.17 27.92
C ASP A 158 -16.08 0.30 27.58
N GLN A 159 -16.20 0.64 26.30
CA GLN A 159 -16.49 1.99 25.81
C GLN A 159 -17.65 1.96 24.83
N VAL A 160 -18.37 3.06 24.77
CA VAL A 160 -19.45 3.31 23.82
C VAL A 160 -19.01 4.42 22.87
N LYS A 161 -19.10 4.17 21.58
CA LYS A 161 -18.83 5.20 20.55
C LYS A 161 -20.16 5.86 20.17
N LEU A 162 -20.16 7.20 20.20
CA LEU A 162 -21.29 8.00 19.73
C LEU A 162 -20.89 8.70 18.42
N ALA A 163 -21.74 8.59 17.43
CA ALA A 163 -21.58 9.29 16.16
C ALA A 163 -22.86 10.06 15.83
N LEU A 164 -22.69 11.29 15.35
CA LEU A 164 -23.76 12.14 14.83
C LEU A 164 -23.88 11.99 13.32
N ASP A 165 -25.08 12.10 12.78
CA ASP A 165 -25.38 11.99 11.35
C ASP A 165 -24.95 13.25 10.55
N LYS A 166 -24.65 14.38 11.22
CA LYS A 166 -24.20 15.63 10.59
C LYS A 166 -23.08 16.28 11.39
N PRO A 167 -22.18 17.03 10.72
CA PRO A 167 -21.07 17.73 11.39
C PRO A 167 -21.53 18.99 12.17
N ALA A 168 -22.71 19.53 11.89
CA ALA A 168 -23.30 20.69 12.56
C ALA A 168 -24.83 20.68 12.45
N TYR A 169 -25.50 21.32 13.41
CA TYR A 169 -26.97 21.43 13.51
C TYR A 169 -27.35 22.91 13.69
N GLY A 170 -28.45 23.29 13.05
CA GLY A 170 -29.11 24.59 13.27
C GLY A 170 -30.19 24.53 14.34
N ASP A 171 -30.74 25.69 14.68
CA ASP A 171 -31.88 25.74 15.61
C ASP A 171 -33.11 25.06 15.03
N GLY A 172 -33.68 24.12 15.77
CA GLY A 172 -34.80 23.27 15.33
C GLY A 172 -34.45 21.99 14.58
N ASP A 173 -33.18 21.72 14.33
CA ASP A 173 -32.74 20.46 13.70
C ASP A 173 -32.90 19.26 14.64
N THR A 174 -33.19 18.12 14.05
CA THR A 174 -33.16 16.83 14.76
C THR A 174 -31.79 16.17 14.55
N ALA A 175 -31.12 15.83 15.66
CA ALA A 175 -29.88 15.08 15.66
C ALA A 175 -30.15 13.58 15.80
N ASN A 176 -29.65 12.75 14.87
CA ASN A 176 -29.64 11.33 15.00
C ASN A 176 -28.28 10.89 15.57
N VAL A 177 -28.31 10.20 16.70
CA VAL A 177 -27.13 9.70 17.38
C VAL A 177 -27.06 8.19 17.19
N THR A 178 -26.00 7.70 16.55
CA THR A 178 -25.69 6.28 16.49
C THR A 178 -24.83 5.90 17.67
N VAL A 179 -25.22 4.85 18.37
CA VAL A 179 -24.52 4.28 19.54
C VAL A 179 -24.01 2.92 19.13
N THR A 180 -22.68 2.71 19.20
CA THR A 180 -22.03 1.43 18.88
C THR A 180 -21.03 1.04 19.95
#